data_c6d451e6726da7454a72b884c6cac123
#
_entry.id   c6d451e6726da7454a72b884c6cac123
#
_cell.length_a   1.000
_cell.length_b   1.000
_cell.length_c   1.000
_cell.angle_alpha   90.00
_cell.angle_beta   90.00
_cell.angle_gamma   90.00
#
_symmetry.space_group_name_H-M   'P 1'
#
loop_
_entity.id
_entity.type
_entity.pdbx_description
1 polymer ?
#
loop_
_entity_poly.entity_id
_entity_poly.type
_entity_poly.pdbx_seq_one_letter_code
_entity_poly.pdbx_strand_id
1 'polypeptide(L)'
;MKVKAFKTESKIAAGLVFLFVVSLIPVFLVGSYGYPSADDYGFSAYSHIAWMNTHSVWQTVKGACATVVERWYGWQGTFSSIFLMALQPGIWGMYGLVPFIMIGAVSLSTLYFLHTILIRVIHARPAVFIGMSMLYLLFAVQCMVDKTQGFFWYNGAAHYILPHSAALFLCALCIRLLTEERKKAYRLFMACLLAVFVGGSNYVTALIAAVLFVTAAGLLFLVKKGNKSRLLALPFLFFLAAFLLNAFAPGNAVRQEEMVVRPGVMKSILLSFYYCVEYVVDIWFNWAYLLFVLALIPFLWEAVRALGSRFSYRAPLVVLGYSYCVLSAMFTPSLFATGDVGGGRIFNIIFLDSMLFVMLNLFYCMGWLYRKFEAFRCMTGAAKETESCFERKDVRWYLAGVLCFGIFIGAMYMKVNPDYFTTVSAVHSLVTGEAAAFGAETDERETLLQEAVESGEAEIEIPRLTVHPYLLFWSDIEEGAEDWTNKSMARYYQKEAVFGVKR
;
A
#
# COMPACT_ATOMS: atom_id res chain seq x y z
N MET A 1 32.28 -20.03 26.78
CA MET A 1 31.62 -19.40 25.60
C MET A 1 31.33 -17.94 25.95
N LYS A 2 32.13 -16.97 25.46
CA LYS A 2 31.81 -15.53 25.67
C LYS A 2 30.59 -15.20 24.87
N VAL A 3 29.45 -14.92 25.52
CA VAL A 3 28.25 -14.33 24.88
C VAL A 3 28.69 -13.02 24.24
N LYS A 4 28.78 -12.98 22.92
CA LYS A 4 29.03 -11.72 22.20
C LYS A 4 27.89 -10.76 22.56
N ALA A 5 28.24 -9.68 23.27
CA ALA A 5 27.24 -8.61 23.52
C ALA A 5 26.65 -8.14 22.21
N PHE A 6 25.31 -8.12 22.10
CA PHE A 6 24.62 -7.59 20.93
C PHE A 6 25.01 -6.13 20.76
N LYS A 7 25.40 -5.75 19.52
CA LYS A 7 25.68 -4.35 19.17
C LYS A 7 24.43 -3.50 19.38
N THR A 8 24.59 -2.23 19.74
CA THR A 8 23.51 -1.28 20.02
C THR A 8 22.47 -1.23 18.88
N GLU A 9 22.93 -1.21 17.63
CA GLU A 9 22.04 -1.23 16.45
C GLU A 9 21.11 -2.44 16.38
N SER A 10 21.61 -3.63 16.78
CA SER A 10 20.81 -4.87 16.77
C SER A 10 19.75 -4.87 17.87
N LYS A 11 20.05 -4.24 19.02
CA LYS A 11 19.06 -4.06 20.11
C LYS A 11 17.93 -3.11 19.69
N ILE A 12 18.27 -2.00 19.03
CA ILE A 12 17.28 -1.05 18.52
C ILE A 12 16.42 -1.72 17.45
N ALA A 13 17.03 -2.43 16.50
CA ALA A 13 16.30 -3.16 15.47
C ALA A 13 15.35 -4.20 16.07
N ALA A 14 15.77 -4.96 17.09
CA ALA A 14 14.91 -5.91 17.79
C ALA A 14 13.77 -5.21 18.55
N GLY A 15 14.01 -4.06 19.17
CA GLY A 15 12.99 -3.23 19.81
C GLY A 15 11.95 -2.74 18.82
N LEU A 16 12.37 -2.33 17.63
CA LEU A 16 11.43 -1.90 16.54
C LEU A 16 10.58 -3.08 16.04
N VAL A 17 11.15 -4.29 15.90
CA VAL A 17 10.39 -5.50 15.57
C VAL A 17 9.34 -5.78 16.64
N PHE A 18 9.74 -5.76 17.91
CA PHE A 18 8.83 -5.98 19.04
C PHE A 18 7.69 -4.96 19.05
N LEU A 19 8.01 -3.68 18.90
CA LEU A 19 7.03 -2.60 18.83
C LEU A 19 6.04 -2.80 17.67
N PHE A 20 6.54 -3.14 16.48
CA PHE A 20 5.69 -3.41 15.33
C PHE A 20 4.74 -4.57 15.57
N VAL A 21 5.24 -5.71 16.04
CA VAL A 21 4.42 -6.91 16.30
C VAL A 21 3.36 -6.63 17.38
N VAL A 22 3.74 -6.01 18.49
CA VAL A 22 2.79 -5.68 19.57
C VAL A 22 1.73 -4.69 19.09
N SER A 23 2.11 -3.72 18.26
CA SER A 23 1.17 -2.73 17.72
C SER A 23 0.11 -3.36 16.79
N LEU A 24 0.38 -4.51 16.19
CA LEU A 24 -0.59 -5.20 15.33
C LEU A 24 -1.64 -6.01 16.09
N ILE A 25 -1.41 -6.36 17.35
CA ILE A 25 -2.32 -7.21 18.13
C ILE A 25 -3.74 -6.61 18.18
N PRO A 26 -3.96 -5.36 18.66
CA PRO A 26 -5.30 -4.79 18.70
C PRO A 26 -5.88 -4.55 17.31
N VAL A 27 -5.04 -4.27 16.28
CA VAL A 27 -5.47 -4.08 14.89
C VAL A 27 -6.10 -5.37 14.33
N PHE A 28 -5.50 -6.50 14.63
CA PHE A 28 -6.05 -7.79 14.20
C PHE A 28 -7.26 -8.23 15.05
N LEU A 29 -7.26 -7.89 16.33
CA LEU A 29 -8.42 -8.16 17.20
C LEU A 29 -9.65 -7.36 16.75
N VAL A 30 -9.51 -6.06 16.46
CA VAL A 30 -10.64 -5.28 15.95
C VAL A 30 -11.10 -5.77 14.59
N GLY A 31 -10.18 -6.26 13.75
CA GLY A 31 -10.50 -6.82 12.43
C GLY A 31 -11.50 -7.98 12.47
N SER A 32 -11.57 -8.75 13.59
CA SER A 32 -12.54 -9.83 13.74
C SER A 32 -14.00 -9.37 13.76
N TYR A 33 -14.25 -8.09 13.98
CA TYR A 33 -15.58 -7.47 13.89
C TYR A 33 -15.87 -6.87 12.51
N GLY A 34 -14.98 -7.06 11.51
CA GLY A 34 -15.16 -6.56 10.16
C GLY A 34 -16.18 -7.33 9.34
N TYR A 35 -16.96 -6.61 8.53
CA TYR A 35 -17.98 -7.17 7.64
C TYR A 35 -17.86 -6.56 6.23
N PRO A 36 -18.36 -7.27 5.18
CA PRO A 36 -18.46 -6.71 3.84
C PRO A 36 -19.30 -5.44 3.83
N SER A 37 -18.93 -4.49 2.97
CA SER A 37 -19.62 -3.21 2.85
C SER A 37 -19.61 -2.73 1.41
N ALA A 38 -20.68 -2.06 0.99
CA ALA A 38 -20.75 -1.36 -0.28
C ALA A 38 -20.34 -2.24 -1.50
N ASP A 39 -19.28 -1.86 -2.19
CA ASP A 39 -18.74 -2.55 -3.38
C ASP A 39 -18.37 -4.02 -3.12
N ASP A 40 -18.08 -4.43 -1.88
CA ASP A 40 -17.76 -5.82 -1.57
C ASP A 40 -18.87 -6.76 -2.00
N TYR A 41 -20.14 -6.38 -1.80
CA TYR A 41 -21.30 -7.14 -2.24
C TYR A 41 -21.40 -7.18 -3.76
N GLY A 42 -21.32 -6.00 -4.42
CA GLY A 42 -21.54 -5.88 -5.85
C GLY A 42 -20.48 -6.57 -6.71
N PHE A 43 -19.20 -6.53 -6.30
CA PHE A 43 -18.12 -7.19 -7.03
C PHE A 43 -18.06 -8.70 -6.76
N SER A 44 -18.48 -9.18 -5.60
CA SER A 44 -18.39 -10.59 -5.25
C SER A 44 -19.69 -11.38 -5.46
N ALA A 45 -20.75 -10.75 -5.94
CA ALA A 45 -22.07 -11.39 -6.08
C ALA A 45 -22.03 -12.72 -6.84
N TYR A 46 -21.43 -12.79 -8.03
CA TYR A 46 -21.33 -14.03 -8.78
C TYR A 46 -20.52 -15.12 -8.07
N SER A 47 -19.47 -14.73 -7.38
CA SER A 47 -18.63 -15.64 -6.60
C SER A 47 -19.38 -16.19 -5.38
N HIS A 48 -20.12 -15.31 -4.69
CA HIS A 48 -20.93 -15.68 -3.54
C HIS A 48 -22.06 -16.64 -3.93
N ILE A 49 -22.85 -16.30 -4.96
CA ILE A 49 -23.93 -17.14 -5.48
C ILE A 49 -23.39 -18.52 -5.90
N ALA A 50 -22.24 -18.54 -6.59
CA ALA A 50 -21.61 -19.80 -6.98
C ALA A 50 -21.17 -20.64 -5.77
N TRP A 51 -20.64 -20.00 -4.71
CA TRP A 51 -20.28 -20.67 -3.46
C TRP A 51 -21.50 -21.22 -2.72
N MET A 52 -22.53 -20.41 -2.54
CA MET A 52 -23.76 -20.81 -1.84
C MET A 52 -24.43 -22.00 -2.52
N ASN A 53 -24.49 -22.01 -3.85
CA ASN A 53 -25.15 -23.07 -4.62
C ASN A 53 -24.34 -24.36 -4.71
N THR A 54 -23.00 -24.32 -4.64
CA THR A 54 -22.16 -25.46 -5.02
C THR A 54 -21.11 -25.85 -3.99
N HIS A 55 -20.77 -24.96 -3.05
CA HIS A 55 -19.63 -25.08 -2.14
C HIS A 55 -18.30 -25.43 -2.85
N SER A 56 -18.18 -25.07 -4.15
CA SER A 56 -17.04 -25.38 -4.98
C SER A 56 -16.16 -24.14 -5.20
N VAL A 57 -14.92 -24.19 -4.72
CA VAL A 57 -13.91 -23.14 -4.98
C VAL A 57 -13.75 -22.89 -6.48
N TRP A 58 -13.81 -23.94 -7.32
CA TRP A 58 -13.70 -23.78 -8.76
C TRP A 58 -14.87 -22.99 -9.37
N GLN A 59 -16.09 -23.22 -8.92
CA GLN A 59 -17.26 -22.45 -9.38
C GLN A 59 -17.20 -21.01 -8.85
N THR A 60 -16.73 -20.80 -7.62
CA THR A 60 -16.48 -19.47 -7.06
C THR A 60 -15.47 -18.68 -7.91
N VAL A 61 -14.37 -19.31 -8.33
CA VAL A 61 -13.39 -18.69 -9.23
C VAL A 61 -14.00 -18.37 -10.61
N LYS A 62 -14.87 -19.24 -11.14
CA LYS A 62 -15.62 -18.92 -12.38
C LYS A 62 -16.53 -17.72 -12.21
N GLY A 63 -17.18 -17.59 -11.04
CA GLY A 63 -17.96 -16.41 -10.67
C GLY A 63 -17.11 -15.15 -10.69
N ALA A 64 -15.90 -15.20 -10.12
CA ALA A 64 -14.96 -14.07 -10.18
C ALA A 64 -14.57 -13.70 -11.64
N CYS A 65 -14.34 -14.70 -12.49
CA CYS A 65 -14.09 -14.45 -13.92
C CYS A 65 -15.31 -13.81 -14.61
N ALA A 66 -16.53 -14.21 -14.26
CA ALA A 66 -17.75 -13.59 -14.79
C ALA A 66 -17.84 -12.11 -14.38
N THR A 67 -17.55 -11.78 -13.11
CA THR A 67 -17.45 -10.39 -12.63
C THR A 67 -16.42 -9.60 -13.44
N VAL A 68 -15.23 -10.16 -13.69
CA VAL A 68 -14.21 -9.50 -14.51
C VAL A 68 -14.73 -9.16 -15.90
N VAL A 69 -15.38 -10.11 -16.58
CA VAL A 69 -15.93 -9.89 -17.91
C VAL A 69 -17.03 -8.84 -17.89
N GLU A 70 -17.98 -8.93 -16.97
CA GLU A 70 -19.06 -7.93 -16.82
C GLU A 70 -18.50 -6.52 -16.63
N ARG A 71 -17.56 -6.36 -15.69
CA ARG A 71 -16.98 -5.04 -15.38
C ARG A 71 -16.07 -4.51 -16.48
N TRP A 72 -15.40 -5.40 -17.21
CA TRP A 72 -14.54 -5.00 -18.33
C TRP A 72 -15.34 -4.36 -19.47
N TYR A 73 -16.57 -4.84 -19.73
CA TYR A 73 -17.47 -4.23 -20.70
C TYR A 73 -18.28 -3.05 -20.15
N GLY A 74 -18.72 -3.12 -18.87
CA GLY A 74 -19.71 -2.20 -18.30
C GLY A 74 -19.17 -1.11 -17.40
N TRP A 75 -17.90 -1.18 -16.94
CA TRP A 75 -17.43 -0.24 -15.92
C TRP A 75 -15.96 0.18 -16.04
N GLN A 76 -15.02 -0.77 -16.01
CA GLN A 76 -13.58 -0.46 -16.03
C GLN A 76 -12.74 -1.67 -16.44
N GLY A 77 -11.55 -1.40 -17.03
CA GLY A 77 -10.65 -2.40 -17.56
C GLY A 77 -9.72 -3.07 -16.54
N THR A 78 -9.75 -2.75 -15.27
CA THR A 78 -8.78 -3.18 -14.24
C THR A 78 -8.95 -4.64 -13.82
N PHE A 79 -8.86 -5.56 -14.79
CA PHE A 79 -9.26 -6.96 -14.68
C PHE A 79 -8.57 -7.74 -13.54
N SER A 80 -7.29 -7.48 -13.27
CA SER A 80 -6.55 -8.24 -12.25
C SER A 80 -6.96 -7.88 -10.83
N SER A 81 -7.22 -6.61 -10.54
CA SER A 81 -7.72 -6.18 -9.24
C SER A 81 -9.20 -6.51 -9.06
N ILE A 82 -10.03 -6.41 -10.12
CA ILE A 82 -11.43 -6.85 -10.09
C ILE A 82 -11.54 -8.33 -9.77
N PHE A 83 -10.66 -9.17 -10.32
CA PHE A 83 -10.63 -10.59 -10.00
C PHE A 83 -10.42 -10.83 -8.49
N LEU A 84 -9.51 -10.08 -7.85
CA LEU A 84 -9.31 -10.17 -6.40
C LEU A 84 -10.51 -9.62 -5.63
N MET A 85 -11.07 -8.47 -6.04
CA MET A 85 -12.25 -7.87 -5.43
C MET A 85 -13.45 -8.85 -5.43
N ALA A 86 -13.61 -9.62 -6.52
CA ALA A 86 -14.64 -10.63 -6.65
C ALA A 86 -14.44 -11.85 -5.74
N LEU A 87 -13.27 -12.03 -5.13
CA LEU A 87 -12.93 -13.12 -4.21
C LEU A 87 -12.74 -12.62 -2.77
N GLN A 88 -13.55 -11.66 -2.33
CA GLN A 88 -13.46 -11.12 -0.97
C GLN A 88 -13.70 -12.23 0.09
N PRO A 89 -12.96 -12.18 1.23
CA PRO A 89 -12.98 -13.25 2.23
C PRO A 89 -14.35 -13.50 2.90
N GLY A 90 -15.25 -12.52 2.89
CA GLY A 90 -16.60 -12.66 3.43
C GLY A 90 -17.45 -13.71 2.72
N ILE A 91 -17.12 -14.07 1.46
CA ILE A 91 -17.76 -15.20 0.75
C ILE A 91 -17.70 -16.50 1.58
N TRP A 92 -16.62 -16.64 2.36
CA TRP A 92 -16.36 -17.81 3.22
C TRP A 92 -16.55 -17.51 4.71
N GLY A 93 -17.20 -16.41 5.09
CA GLY A 93 -17.34 -15.98 6.49
C GLY A 93 -16.02 -15.56 7.16
N MET A 94 -15.00 -15.21 6.38
CA MET A 94 -13.65 -14.91 6.89
C MET A 94 -13.25 -13.44 6.67
N TYR A 95 -14.20 -12.51 6.70
CA TYR A 95 -13.91 -11.09 6.43
C TYR A 95 -12.91 -10.49 7.42
N GLY A 96 -12.90 -10.97 8.66
CA GLY A 96 -11.90 -10.58 9.68
C GLY A 96 -10.44 -10.81 9.28
N LEU A 97 -10.16 -11.59 8.22
CA LEU A 97 -8.80 -11.77 7.68
C LEU A 97 -8.31 -10.59 6.83
N VAL A 98 -9.19 -9.63 6.46
CA VAL A 98 -8.82 -8.52 5.57
C VAL A 98 -7.61 -7.73 6.08
N PRO A 99 -7.54 -7.28 7.36
CA PRO A 99 -6.36 -6.58 7.86
C PRO A 99 -5.08 -7.42 7.81
N PHE A 100 -5.17 -8.73 8.05
CA PHE A 100 -4.02 -9.65 7.95
C PHE A 100 -3.49 -9.72 6.53
N ILE A 101 -4.39 -9.85 5.54
CA ILE A 101 -4.03 -9.92 4.12
C ILE A 101 -3.35 -8.63 3.69
N MET A 102 -3.94 -7.48 4.00
CA MET A 102 -3.45 -6.18 3.52
C MET A 102 -2.16 -5.74 4.21
N ILE A 103 -2.09 -5.81 5.53
CA ILE A 103 -0.87 -5.49 6.29
C ILE A 103 0.23 -6.51 5.99
N GLY A 104 -0.14 -7.79 5.83
CA GLY A 104 0.77 -8.84 5.41
C GLY A 104 1.37 -8.59 4.03
N ALA A 105 0.55 -8.20 3.05
CA ALA A 105 1.01 -7.87 1.70
C ALA A 105 1.99 -6.68 1.69
N VAL A 106 1.65 -5.58 2.36
CA VAL A 106 2.55 -4.42 2.52
C VAL A 106 3.84 -4.82 3.21
N SER A 107 3.74 -5.59 4.31
CA SER A 107 4.92 -6.00 5.08
C SER A 107 5.85 -6.89 4.27
N LEU A 108 5.34 -7.93 3.65
CA LEU A 108 6.16 -8.89 2.90
C LEU A 108 6.79 -8.24 1.66
N SER A 109 6.03 -7.43 0.91
CA SER A 109 6.55 -6.75 -0.27
C SER A 109 7.63 -5.72 0.08
N THR A 110 7.42 -4.92 1.13
CA THR A 110 8.39 -3.95 1.64
C THR A 110 9.68 -4.65 2.13
N LEU A 111 9.54 -5.69 2.94
CA LEU A 111 10.69 -6.47 3.43
C LEU A 111 11.48 -7.08 2.27
N TYR A 112 10.82 -7.65 1.27
CA TYR A 112 11.50 -8.23 0.12
C TYR A 112 12.20 -7.18 -0.74
N PHE A 113 11.53 -6.02 -0.97
CA PHE A 113 12.10 -4.90 -1.71
C PHE A 113 13.31 -4.29 -0.99
N LEU A 114 13.16 -3.92 0.29
CA LEU A 114 14.25 -3.32 1.08
C LEU A 114 15.39 -4.31 1.32
N HIS A 115 15.11 -5.62 1.52
CA HIS A 115 16.14 -6.64 1.56
C HIS A 115 16.94 -6.67 0.24
N THR A 116 16.26 -6.57 -0.89
CA THR A 116 16.94 -6.55 -2.20
C THR A 116 17.86 -5.33 -2.32
N ILE A 117 17.40 -4.15 -1.94
CA ILE A 117 18.20 -2.93 -1.99
C ILE A 117 19.32 -2.94 -0.95
N LEU A 118 18.98 -3.11 0.32
CA LEU A 118 19.93 -2.89 1.42
C LEU A 118 20.92 -4.04 1.58
N ILE A 119 20.47 -5.27 1.44
CA ILE A 119 21.34 -6.44 1.64
C ILE A 119 22.04 -6.86 0.35
N ARG A 120 21.32 -6.93 -0.80
CA ARG A 120 21.88 -7.48 -2.03
C ARG A 120 22.64 -6.46 -2.88
N VAL A 121 22.19 -5.19 -2.90
CA VAL A 121 22.82 -4.14 -3.70
C VAL A 121 23.80 -3.31 -2.85
N ILE A 122 23.35 -2.82 -1.70
CA ILE A 122 24.16 -1.94 -0.82
C ILE A 122 25.15 -2.73 0.02
N HIS A 123 24.82 -3.97 0.37
CA HIS A 123 25.55 -4.83 1.32
C HIS A 123 25.60 -4.23 2.73
N ALA A 124 24.48 -3.62 3.16
CA ALA A 124 24.31 -3.12 4.50
C ALA A 124 24.20 -4.28 5.52
N ARG A 125 24.45 -3.98 6.80
CA ARG A 125 24.30 -4.97 7.88
C ARG A 125 22.83 -5.34 8.09
N PRO A 126 22.53 -6.60 8.52
CA PRO A 126 21.14 -7.03 8.76
C PRO A 126 20.36 -6.11 9.72
N ALA A 127 21.01 -5.59 10.76
CA ALA A 127 20.37 -4.67 11.71
C ALA A 127 19.90 -3.35 11.04
N VAL A 128 20.66 -2.83 10.07
CA VAL A 128 20.28 -1.65 9.29
C VAL A 128 19.06 -1.95 8.43
N PHE A 129 19.05 -3.09 7.74
CA PHE A 129 17.90 -3.54 6.97
C PHE A 129 16.64 -3.68 7.85
N ILE A 130 16.74 -4.39 8.98
CA ILE A 130 15.61 -4.59 9.90
C ILE A 130 15.13 -3.24 10.44
N GLY A 131 16.04 -2.39 10.92
CA GLY A 131 15.70 -1.08 11.48
C GLY A 131 14.97 -0.18 10.49
N MET A 132 15.48 -0.04 9.26
CA MET A 132 14.84 0.77 8.21
C MET A 132 13.47 0.19 7.80
N SER A 133 13.40 -1.14 7.66
CA SER A 133 12.14 -1.81 7.28
C SER A 133 11.08 -1.65 8.35
N MET A 134 11.43 -1.83 9.62
CA MET A 134 10.47 -1.70 10.74
C MET A 134 10.03 -0.25 10.94
N LEU A 135 10.92 0.74 10.79
CA LEU A 135 10.53 2.14 10.81
C LEU A 135 9.53 2.45 9.69
N TYR A 136 9.82 2.02 8.46
CA TYR A 136 8.88 2.19 7.36
C TYR A 136 7.52 1.53 7.66
N LEU A 137 7.51 0.27 8.08
CA LEU A 137 6.28 -0.48 8.34
C LEU A 137 5.48 0.08 9.52
N LEU A 138 6.14 0.52 10.60
CA LEU A 138 5.48 1.20 11.71
C LEU A 138 4.72 2.43 11.21
N PHE A 139 5.37 3.30 10.43
CA PHE A 139 4.72 4.49 9.91
C PHE A 139 3.68 4.16 8.84
N ALA A 140 3.96 3.20 7.94
CA ALA A 140 3.02 2.74 6.93
C ALA A 140 1.70 2.24 7.53
N VAL A 141 1.76 1.51 8.64
CA VAL A 141 0.57 0.97 9.29
C VAL A 141 -0.07 1.99 10.24
N GLN A 142 0.74 2.67 11.07
CA GLN A 142 0.19 3.56 12.09
C GLN A 142 -0.36 4.88 11.54
N CYS A 143 0.28 5.43 10.50
CA CYS A 143 -0.02 6.75 9.94
C CYS A 143 -0.64 6.66 8.53
N MET A 144 -1.19 5.51 8.14
CA MET A 144 -1.93 5.38 6.88
C MET A 144 -2.96 6.50 6.76
N VAL A 145 -3.06 7.14 5.60
CA VAL A 145 -3.93 8.31 5.38
C VAL A 145 -5.39 7.95 5.63
N ASP A 146 -5.86 6.88 5.00
CA ASP A 146 -7.19 6.31 5.22
C ASP A 146 -7.05 4.83 5.58
N LYS A 147 -7.19 4.54 6.87
CA LYS A 147 -6.95 3.20 7.42
C LYS A 147 -8.03 2.22 7.03
N THR A 148 -9.27 2.69 6.99
CA THR A 148 -10.44 1.88 6.62
C THR A 148 -10.29 1.38 5.19
N GLN A 149 -10.04 2.26 4.23
CA GLN A 149 -9.84 1.92 2.83
C GLN A 149 -8.47 1.26 2.54
N GLY A 150 -7.52 1.37 3.46
CA GLY A 150 -6.20 0.75 3.32
C GLY A 150 -6.13 -0.68 3.86
N PHE A 151 -6.85 -0.99 4.96
CA PHE A 151 -6.64 -2.24 5.67
C PHE A 151 -7.92 -2.99 6.04
N PHE A 152 -9.08 -2.35 6.10
CA PHE A 152 -10.29 -2.96 6.67
C PHE A 152 -11.42 -3.14 5.64
N TRP A 153 -11.63 -2.19 4.74
CA TRP A 153 -12.57 -2.35 3.65
C TRP A 153 -11.90 -3.03 2.44
N TYR A 154 -12.35 -4.27 2.16
CA TYR A 154 -11.63 -5.15 1.25
C TYR A 154 -11.50 -4.59 -0.17
N ASN A 155 -12.59 -4.13 -0.79
CA ASN A 155 -12.53 -3.66 -2.17
C ASN A 155 -11.65 -2.43 -2.35
N GLY A 156 -11.72 -1.48 -1.41
CA GLY A 156 -10.83 -0.32 -1.40
C GLY A 156 -9.36 -0.73 -1.31
N ALA A 157 -9.05 -1.62 -0.37
CA ALA A 157 -7.69 -2.10 -0.14
C ALA A 157 -7.18 -3.02 -1.26
N ALA A 158 -7.97 -4.01 -1.70
CA ALA A 158 -7.56 -4.97 -2.72
C ALA A 158 -7.26 -4.30 -4.07
N HIS A 159 -7.98 -3.23 -4.40
CA HIS A 159 -7.77 -2.50 -5.65
C HIS A 159 -6.46 -1.70 -5.68
N TYR A 160 -5.93 -1.28 -4.52
CA TYR A 160 -4.75 -0.40 -4.44
C TYR A 160 -3.57 -1.03 -3.70
N ILE A 161 -3.78 -1.59 -2.50
CA ILE A 161 -2.70 -2.12 -1.65
C ILE A 161 -2.06 -3.38 -2.25
N LEU A 162 -2.87 -4.31 -2.78
CA LEU A 162 -2.33 -5.54 -3.38
C LEU A 162 -1.54 -5.26 -4.67
N PRO A 163 -2.01 -4.41 -5.61
CA PRO A 163 -1.20 -3.99 -6.75
C PRO A 163 0.08 -3.23 -6.38
N HIS A 164 0.04 -2.31 -5.40
CA HIS A 164 1.23 -1.65 -4.88
C HIS A 164 2.24 -2.68 -4.34
N SER A 165 1.78 -3.63 -3.54
CA SER A 165 2.63 -4.71 -3.01
C SER A 165 3.22 -5.57 -4.13
N ALA A 166 2.44 -5.90 -5.15
CA ALA A 166 2.90 -6.63 -6.33
C ALA A 166 3.94 -5.83 -7.13
N ALA A 167 3.78 -4.50 -7.25
CA ALA A 167 4.73 -3.63 -7.91
C ALA A 167 6.08 -3.58 -7.16
N LEU A 168 6.09 -3.56 -5.82
CA LEU A 168 7.32 -3.66 -5.03
C LEU A 168 8.03 -5.01 -5.25
N PHE A 169 7.28 -6.13 -5.26
CA PHE A 169 7.84 -7.44 -5.60
C PHE A 169 8.41 -7.47 -7.02
N LEU A 170 7.69 -6.90 -8.00
CA LEU A 170 8.13 -6.80 -9.39
C LEU A 170 9.44 -5.98 -9.49
N CYS A 171 9.50 -4.81 -8.87
CA CYS A 171 10.71 -4.00 -8.82
C CYS A 171 11.90 -4.77 -8.23
N ALA A 172 11.70 -5.44 -7.10
CA ALA A 172 12.73 -6.25 -6.47
C ALA A 172 13.20 -7.40 -7.37
N LEU A 173 12.29 -8.11 -8.03
CA LEU A 173 12.63 -9.18 -8.97
C LEU A 173 13.40 -8.65 -10.19
N CYS A 174 13.01 -7.51 -10.75
CA CYS A 174 13.71 -6.85 -11.86
C CYS A 174 15.16 -6.49 -11.44
N ILE A 175 15.34 -5.90 -10.26
CA ILE A 175 16.67 -5.60 -9.73
C ILE A 175 17.52 -6.87 -9.59
N ARG A 176 16.93 -7.94 -9.04
CA ARG A 176 17.63 -9.23 -8.88
C ARG A 176 17.92 -9.94 -10.19
N LEU A 177 17.09 -9.78 -11.20
CA LEU A 177 17.38 -10.25 -12.58
C LEU A 177 18.63 -9.58 -13.15
N LEU A 178 18.83 -8.29 -12.84
CA LEU A 178 19.98 -7.51 -13.32
C LEU A 178 21.26 -7.75 -12.51
N THR A 179 21.16 -8.19 -11.27
CA THR A 179 22.28 -8.25 -10.32
C THR A 179 22.70 -9.65 -9.92
N GLU A 180 21.82 -10.67 -10.03
CA GLU A 180 22.07 -12.03 -9.58
C GLU A 180 21.94 -13.05 -10.70
N GLU A 181 22.90 -14.00 -10.80
CA GLU A 181 22.88 -15.04 -11.84
C GLU A 181 22.02 -16.28 -11.47
N ARG A 182 21.85 -16.57 -10.18
CA ARG A 182 21.10 -17.77 -9.73
C ARG A 182 19.59 -17.59 -9.93
N LYS A 183 18.89 -18.68 -10.28
CA LYS A 183 17.43 -18.75 -10.42
C LYS A 183 16.83 -17.69 -11.40
N LYS A 184 17.54 -17.32 -12.45
CA LYS A 184 17.07 -16.31 -13.42
C LYS A 184 15.74 -16.69 -14.08
N ALA A 185 15.58 -17.93 -14.51
CA ALA A 185 14.35 -18.40 -15.17
C ALA A 185 13.12 -18.27 -14.25
N TYR A 186 13.25 -18.71 -12.99
CA TYR A 186 12.16 -18.56 -11.98
C TYR A 186 11.82 -17.09 -11.74
N ARG A 187 12.84 -16.22 -11.55
CA ARG A 187 12.61 -14.78 -11.34
C ARG A 187 11.97 -14.12 -12.56
N LEU A 188 12.41 -14.50 -13.74
CA LEU A 188 11.83 -14.00 -15.00
C LEU A 188 10.36 -14.38 -15.09
N PHE A 189 10.03 -15.65 -14.84
CA PHE A 189 8.66 -16.15 -14.83
C PHE A 189 7.79 -15.38 -13.82
N MET A 190 8.25 -15.27 -12.57
CA MET A 190 7.52 -14.52 -11.54
C MET A 190 7.39 -13.02 -11.86
N ALA A 191 8.43 -12.42 -12.46
CA ALA A 191 8.37 -11.04 -12.90
C ALA A 191 7.34 -10.84 -14.02
N CYS A 192 7.21 -11.78 -14.96
CA CYS A 192 6.18 -11.72 -16.00
C CYS A 192 4.76 -11.87 -15.41
N LEU A 193 4.55 -12.79 -14.47
CA LEU A 193 3.25 -12.92 -13.79
C LEU A 193 2.85 -11.64 -13.04
N LEU A 194 3.76 -11.08 -12.24
CA LEU A 194 3.51 -9.84 -11.53
C LEU A 194 3.34 -8.65 -12.48
N ALA A 195 4.06 -8.66 -13.61
CA ALA A 195 3.93 -7.62 -14.64
C ALA A 195 2.51 -7.62 -15.27
N VAL A 196 1.95 -8.80 -15.57
CA VAL A 196 0.55 -8.93 -16.02
C VAL A 196 -0.41 -8.42 -14.95
N PHE A 197 -0.20 -8.84 -13.70
CA PHE A 197 -1.07 -8.42 -12.59
C PHE A 197 -1.05 -6.91 -12.38
N VAL A 198 0.14 -6.28 -12.37
CA VAL A 198 0.30 -4.84 -12.20
C VAL A 198 -0.26 -4.06 -13.39
N GLY A 199 -0.02 -4.51 -14.64
CA GLY A 199 -0.57 -3.87 -15.83
C GLY A 199 -2.08 -3.94 -15.92
N GLY A 200 -2.70 -5.02 -15.42
CA GLY A 200 -4.16 -5.19 -15.35
C GLY A 200 -4.82 -4.60 -14.10
N SER A 201 -4.09 -3.87 -13.26
CA SER A 201 -4.58 -3.31 -12.00
C SER A 201 -4.96 -1.82 -12.11
N ASN A 202 -5.06 -1.11 -10.98
CA ASN A 202 -5.36 0.32 -10.97
C ASN A 202 -4.34 1.16 -11.76
N TYR A 203 -4.81 2.22 -12.39
CA TYR A 203 -4.01 3.04 -13.30
C TYR A 203 -2.87 3.80 -12.61
N VAL A 204 -2.98 4.11 -11.33
CA VAL A 204 -1.91 4.81 -10.58
C VAL A 204 -0.69 3.91 -10.46
N THR A 205 -0.87 2.68 -9.95
CA THR A 205 0.22 1.70 -9.82
C THR A 205 0.79 1.29 -11.20
N ALA A 206 -0.08 1.11 -12.20
CA ALA A 206 0.35 0.75 -13.54
C ALA A 206 1.18 1.87 -14.19
N LEU A 207 0.77 3.14 -14.06
CA LEU A 207 1.53 4.27 -14.60
C LEU A 207 2.93 4.37 -13.97
N ILE A 208 3.03 4.25 -12.65
CA ILE A 208 4.34 4.27 -11.98
C ILE A 208 5.22 3.11 -12.42
N ALA A 209 4.67 1.91 -12.55
CA ALA A 209 5.42 0.76 -13.07
C ALA A 209 5.93 1.01 -14.51
N ALA A 210 5.12 1.61 -15.39
CA ALA A 210 5.54 2.01 -16.74
C ALA A 210 6.71 3.00 -16.69
N VAL A 211 6.59 4.06 -15.88
CA VAL A 211 7.65 5.08 -15.72
C VAL A 211 8.94 4.44 -15.21
N LEU A 212 8.86 3.53 -14.23
CA LEU A 212 10.03 2.85 -13.68
C LEU A 212 10.67 1.89 -14.72
N PHE A 213 9.90 1.17 -15.52
CA PHE A 213 10.43 0.34 -16.60
C PHE A 213 11.18 1.16 -17.65
N VAL A 214 10.58 2.28 -18.10
CA VAL A 214 11.21 3.18 -19.08
C VAL A 214 12.49 3.80 -18.51
N THR A 215 12.45 4.25 -17.25
CA THR A 215 13.60 4.80 -16.54
C THR A 215 14.73 3.78 -16.43
N ALA A 216 14.41 2.54 -16.01
CA ALA A 216 15.41 1.47 -15.90
C ALA A 216 16.05 1.15 -17.24
N ALA A 217 15.24 1.04 -18.30
CA ALA A 217 15.76 0.81 -19.67
C ALA A 217 16.67 1.95 -20.15
N GLY A 218 16.25 3.21 -19.94
CA GLY A 218 17.02 4.41 -20.28
C GLY A 218 18.36 4.47 -19.52
N LEU A 219 18.34 4.22 -18.21
CA LEU A 219 19.57 4.19 -17.41
C LEU A 219 20.53 3.08 -17.85
N LEU A 220 20.03 1.88 -18.14
CA LEU A 220 20.86 0.76 -18.63
C LEU A 220 21.46 1.08 -20.00
N PHE A 221 20.73 1.77 -20.86
CA PHE A 221 21.24 2.23 -22.15
C PHE A 221 22.37 3.28 -21.96
N LEU A 222 22.15 4.30 -21.13
CA LEU A 222 23.12 5.36 -20.85
C LEU A 222 24.42 4.82 -20.25
N VAL A 223 24.35 3.80 -19.38
CA VAL A 223 25.56 3.18 -18.80
C VAL A 223 26.17 2.09 -19.70
N LYS A 224 25.77 2.00 -20.98
CA LYS A 224 26.26 1.03 -21.96
C LYS A 224 26.08 -0.43 -21.54
N LYS A 225 25.07 -0.72 -20.74
CA LYS A 225 24.69 -2.09 -20.32
C LYS A 225 23.43 -2.58 -21.03
N GLY A 226 23.23 -2.19 -22.29
CA GLY A 226 22.05 -2.51 -23.09
C GLY A 226 21.74 -4.02 -23.20
N ASN A 227 22.76 -4.90 -23.16
CA ASN A 227 22.53 -6.35 -23.12
C ASN A 227 21.76 -6.79 -21.86
N LYS A 228 21.90 -6.08 -20.73
CA LYS A 228 21.12 -6.36 -19.51
C LYS A 228 19.68 -5.84 -19.61
N SER A 229 19.41 -4.80 -20.41
CA SER A 229 18.04 -4.30 -20.59
C SER A 229 17.14 -5.34 -21.27
N ARG A 230 17.70 -6.23 -22.09
CA ARG A 230 16.95 -7.36 -22.71
C ARG A 230 16.30 -8.28 -21.68
N LEU A 231 16.87 -8.39 -20.46
CA LEU A 231 16.29 -9.17 -19.37
C LEU A 231 14.99 -8.56 -18.84
N LEU A 232 14.82 -7.25 -18.99
CA LEU A 232 13.60 -6.55 -18.59
C LEU A 232 12.58 -6.47 -19.75
N ALA A 233 12.97 -6.76 -20.96
CA ALA A 233 12.09 -6.65 -22.14
C ALA A 233 10.86 -7.56 -22.02
N LEU A 234 11.05 -8.81 -21.58
CA LEU A 234 9.94 -9.76 -21.47
C LEU A 234 8.93 -9.34 -20.39
N PRO A 235 9.31 -9.07 -19.12
CA PRO A 235 8.37 -8.52 -18.14
C PRO A 235 7.70 -7.24 -18.61
N PHE A 236 8.43 -6.34 -19.28
CA PHE A 236 7.85 -5.11 -19.82
C PHE A 236 6.80 -5.37 -20.91
N LEU A 237 7.05 -6.32 -21.83
CA LEU A 237 6.08 -6.71 -22.87
C LEU A 237 4.80 -7.30 -22.25
N PHE A 238 4.92 -8.17 -21.26
CA PHE A 238 3.77 -8.71 -20.53
C PHE A 238 3.00 -7.62 -19.78
N PHE A 239 3.72 -6.71 -19.12
CA PHE A 239 3.14 -5.53 -18.50
C PHE A 239 2.38 -4.67 -19.51
N LEU A 240 3.02 -4.33 -20.63
CA LEU A 240 2.45 -3.47 -21.67
C LEU A 240 1.20 -4.11 -22.29
N ALA A 241 1.24 -5.39 -22.62
CA ALA A 241 0.08 -6.11 -23.15
C ALA A 241 -1.10 -6.07 -22.17
N ALA A 242 -0.87 -6.34 -20.88
CA ALA A 242 -1.89 -6.28 -19.85
C ALA A 242 -2.40 -4.84 -19.63
N PHE A 243 -1.51 -3.85 -19.64
CA PHE A 243 -1.89 -2.43 -19.50
C PHE A 243 -2.71 -1.95 -20.70
N LEU A 244 -2.36 -2.32 -21.92
CA LEU A 244 -3.15 -1.97 -23.11
C LEU A 244 -4.52 -2.64 -23.08
N LEU A 245 -4.59 -3.92 -22.70
CA LEU A 245 -5.87 -4.61 -22.51
C LEU A 245 -6.75 -3.87 -21.47
N ASN A 246 -6.16 -3.44 -20.36
CA ASN A 246 -6.83 -2.63 -19.34
C ASN A 246 -7.30 -1.27 -19.89
N ALA A 247 -6.40 -0.53 -20.54
CA ALA A 247 -6.66 0.84 -21.00
C ALA A 247 -7.71 0.90 -22.14
N PHE A 248 -7.76 -0.10 -23.01
CA PHE A 248 -8.71 -0.17 -24.13
C PHE A 248 -10.00 -0.92 -23.79
N ALA A 249 -10.26 -1.22 -22.53
CA ALA A 249 -11.53 -1.83 -22.13
C ALA A 249 -12.72 -0.92 -22.46
N PRO A 250 -13.80 -1.46 -23.08
CA PRO A 250 -15.01 -0.67 -23.40
C PRO A 250 -15.63 0.00 -22.17
N GLY A 251 -15.61 -0.66 -21.01
CA GLY A 251 -16.13 -0.14 -19.75
C GLY A 251 -15.49 1.17 -19.29
N ASN A 252 -14.25 1.45 -19.71
CA ASN A 252 -13.63 2.74 -19.42
C ASN A 252 -14.35 3.91 -20.08
N ALA A 253 -14.87 3.73 -21.29
CA ALA A 253 -15.68 4.74 -21.99
C ALA A 253 -17.04 4.92 -21.29
N VAL A 254 -17.72 3.82 -20.94
CA VAL A 254 -18.99 3.84 -20.20
C VAL A 254 -18.83 4.64 -18.90
N ARG A 255 -17.83 4.30 -18.08
CA ARG A 255 -17.56 5.02 -16.83
C ARG A 255 -17.27 6.51 -17.07
N GLN A 256 -16.54 6.83 -18.15
CA GLN A 256 -16.19 8.20 -18.45
C GLN A 256 -17.40 9.05 -18.89
N GLU A 257 -18.42 8.46 -19.50
CA GLU A 257 -19.64 9.16 -19.90
C GLU A 257 -20.47 9.64 -18.69
N GLU A 258 -20.38 8.95 -17.56
CA GLU A 258 -21.05 9.34 -16.31
C GLU A 258 -20.37 10.53 -15.60
N MET A 259 -19.15 10.90 -16.00
CA MET A 259 -18.39 11.98 -15.34
C MET A 259 -18.68 13.34 -15.98
N VAL A 260 -19.22 14.27 -15.20
CA VAL A 260 -19.68 15.61 -15.67
C VAL A 260 -18.52 16.53 -16.08
N VAL A 261 -17.38 16.47 -15.40
CA VAL A 261 -16.22 17.35 -15.63
C VAL A 261 -14.94 16.54 -15.80
N ARG A 262 -14.30 16.67 -16.97
CA ARG A 262 -13.03 16.01 -17.27
C ARG A 262 -12.01 17.02 -17.79
N PRO A 263 -10.90 17.22 -17.07
CA PRO A 263 -9.77 17.98 -17.64
C PRO A 263 -9.16 17.17 -18.78
N GLY A 264 -8.72 17.85 -19.85
CA GLY A 264 -7.93 17.18 -20.89
C GLY A 264 -6.59 16.68 -20.33
N VAL A 265 -5.93 15.78 -21.07
CA VAL A 265 -4.66 15.14 -20.68
C VAL A 265 -3.62 16.15 -20.17
N MET A 266 -3.37 17.22 -20.94
CA MET A 266 -2.36 18.24 -20.59
C MET A 266 -2.71 18.94 -19.28
N LYS A 267 -4.00 19.29 -19.10
CA LYS A 267 -4.46 19.96 -17.87
C LYS A 267 -4.32 19.02 -16.65
N SER A 268 -4.63 17.73 -16.80
CA SER A 268 -4.47 16.73 -15.74
C SER A 268 -3.00 16.58 -15.32
N ILE A 269 -2.09 16.56 -16.30
CA ILE A 269 -0.65 16.50 -16.02
C ILE A 269 -0.19 17.76 -15.28
N LEU A 270 -0.58 18.96 -15.71
CA LEU A 270 -0.18 20.19 -15.03
C LEU A 270 -0.77 20.28 -13.61
N LEU A 271 -2.03 19.93 -13.45
CA LEU A 271 -2.68 19.92 -12.14
C LEU A 271 -2.04 18.88 -11.19
N SER A 272 -1.53 17.76 -11.70
CA SER A 272 -0.88 16.75 -10.87
C SER A 272 0.37 17.28 -10.14
N PHE A 273 1.12 18.20 -10.76
CA PHE A 273 2.24 18.88 -10.10
C PHE A 273 1.77 19.81 -8.96
N TYR A 274 0.69 20.53 -9.17
CA TYR A 274 0.09 21.36 -8.12
C TYR A 274 -0.38 20.53 -6.93
N TYR A 275 -1.20 19.51 -7.18
CA TYR A 275 -1.71 18.63 -6.12
C TYR A 275 -0.62 17.83 -5.40
N CYS A 276 0.47 17.53 -6.08
CA CYS A 276 1.63 16.93 -5.40
C CYS A 276 2.27 17.89 -4.38
N VAL A 277 2.35 19.19 -4.68
CA VAL A 277 2.84 20.19 -3.71
C VAL A 277 1.87 20.32 -2.54
N GLU A 278 0.57 20.43 -2.81
CA GLU A 278 -0.47 20.48 -1.80
C GLU A 278 -0.41 19.25 -0.87
N TYR A 279 -0.35 18.06 -1.44
CA TYR A 279 -0.16 16.81 -0.70
C TYR A 279 1.09 16.84 0.19
N VAL A 280 2.23 17.29 -0.32
CA VAL A 280 3.47 17.38 0.47
C VAL A 280 3.30 18.36 1.62
N VAL A 281 2.64 19.50 1.41
CA VAL A 281 2.37 20.49 2.46
C VAL A 281 1.45 19.90 3.53
N ASP A 282 0.35 19.29 3.13
CA ASP A 282 -0.69 18.84 4.06
C ASP A 282 -0.29 17.56 4.82
N ILE A 283 0.40 16.65 4.17
CA ILE A 283 0.75 15.35 4.75
C ILE A 283 2.13 15.34 5.38
N TRP A 284 3.16 15.90 4.68
CA TRP A 284 4.55 15.79 5.15
C TRP A 284 4.96 16.85 6.18
N PHE A 285 4.27 17.99 6.24
CA PHE A 285 4.56 19.03 7.24
C PHE A 285 3.82 18.76 8.55
N ASN A 286 4.02 17.57 9.11
CA ASN A 286 3.53 17.24 10.44
C ASN A 286 4.61 16.53 11.29
N TRP A 287 4.39 16.53 12.61
CA TRP A 287 5.38 16.06 13.58
C TRP A 287 5.65 14.55 13.50
N ALA A 288 4.65 13.75 13.13
CA ALA A 288 4.83 12.31 13.00
C ALA A 288 5.79 11.97 11.85
N TYR A 289 5.68 12.64 10.70
CA TYR A 289 6.62 12.43 9.58
C TYR A 289 8.01 13.00 9.86
N LEU A 290 8.11 14.12 10.58
CA LEU A 290 9.38 14.60 11.08
C LEU A 290 10.06 13.55 11.97
N LEU A 291 9.30 12.92 12.87
CA LEU A 291 9.80 11.82 13.71
C LEU A 291 10.32 10.65 12.86
N PHE A 292 9.57 10.26 11.80
CA PHE A 292 10.02 9.23 10.85
C PHE A 292 11.36 9.57 10.21
N VAL A 293 11.50 10.79 9.68
CA VAL A 293 12.75 11.27 9.06
C VAL A 293 13.90 11.24 10.06
N LEU A 294 13.70 11.77 11.27
CA LEU A 294 14.72 11.81 12.32
C LEU A 294 15.16 10.39 12.72
N ALA A 295 14.21 9.48 12.92
CA ALA A 295 14.52 8.09 13.29
C ALA A 295 15.30 7.33 12.22
N LEU A 296 15.12 7.67 10.92
CA LEU A 296 15.83 7.06 9.81
C LEU A 296 17.30 7.48 9.67
N ILE A 297 17.67 8.70 10.10
CA ILE A 297 19.00 9.27 9.82
C ILE A 297 20.16 8.34 10.21
N PRO A 298 20.23 7.75 11.41
CA PRO A 298 21.37 6.87 11.78
C PRO A 298 21.44 5.60 10.92
N PHE A 299 20.31 5.02 10.56
CA PHE A 299 20.26 3.82 9.71
C PHE A 299 20.65 4.15 8.27
N LEU A 300 20.18 5.28 7.72
CA LEU A 300 20.58 5.75 6.39
C LEU A 300 22.06 6.04 6.33
N TRP A 301 22.64 6.65 7.38
CA TRP A 301 24.07 6.89 7.48
C TRP A 301 24.89 5.59 7.39
N GLU A 302 24.48 4.55 8.11
CA GLU A 302 25.15 3.25 8.04
C GLU A 302 24.97 2.59 6.64
N ALA A 303 23.82 2.75 6.00
CA ALA A 303 23.61 2.26 4.63
C ALA A 303 24.51 2.98 3.63
N VAL A 304 24.65 4.31 3.75
CA VAL A 304 25.57 5.13 2.94
C VAL A 304 27.03 4.67 3.15
N ARG A 305 27.45 4.45 4.39
CA ARG A 305 28.81 3.95 4.71
C ARG A 305 29.03 2.55 4.13
N ALA A 306 28.03 1.68 4.15
CA ALA A 306 28.12 0.32 3.58
C ALA A 306 28.32 0.37 2.05
N LEU A 307 27.67 1.27 1.35
CA LEU A 307 27.87 1.47 -0.09
C LEU A 307 29.21 2.17 -0.37
N GLY A 308 29.59 3.16 0.46
CA GLY A 308 30.88 3.85 0.45
C GLY A 308 31.21 4.48 -0.92
N SER A 309 32.45 4.30 -1.36
CA SER A 309 32.94 4.86 -2.63
C SER A 309 32.46 4.12 -3.89
N ARG A 310 31.77 3.00 -3.75
CA ARG A 310 31.26 2.23 -4.90
C ARG A 310 30.22 2.99 -5.73
N PHE A 311 29.60 4.03 -5.16
CA PHE A 311 28.64 4.88 -5.84
C PHE A 311 28.97 6.35 -5.70
N SER A 312 28.77 7.13 -6.76
CA SER A 312 29.26 8.52 -6.84
C SER A 312 28.30 9.57 -6.26
N TYR A 313 27.01 9.27 -6.12
CA TYR A 313 25.96 10.19 -5.64
C TYR A 313 25.96 11.55 -6.37
N ARG A 314 26.13 11.53 -7.71
CA ARG A 314 26.18 12.77 -8.52
C ARG A 314 24.77 13.34 -8.68
N ALA A 315 24.70 14.69 -8.72
CA ALA A 315 23.48 15.43 -9.05
C ALA A 315 22.26 15.08 -8.16
N PRO A 316 22.31 15.28 -6.83
CA PRO A 316 21.20 14.97 -5.92
C PRO A 316 19.89 15.71 -6.27
N LEU A 317 19.98 16.94 -6.81
CA LEU A 317 18.82 17.71 -7.25
C LEU A 317 18.07 17.04 -8.44
N VAL A 318 18.78 16.30 -9.29
CA VAL A 318 18.13 15.54 -10.38
C VAL A 318 17.31 14.38 -9.81
N VAL A 319 17.82 13.69 -8.77
CA VAL A 319 17.09 12.61 -8.11
C VAL A 319 15.86 13.14 -7.37
N LEU A 320 16.00 14.31 -6.71
CA LEU A 320 14.87 14.99 -6.07
C LEU A 320 13.81 15.40 -7.09
N GLY A 321 14.21 16.04 -8.19
CA GLY A 321 13.30 16.44 -9.27
C GLY A 321 12.61 15.24 -9.92
N TYR A 322 13.34 14.14 -10.16
CA TYR A 322 12.78 12.90 -10.66
C TYR A 322 11.74 12.31 -9.69
N SER A 323 12.06 12.26 -8.40
CA SER A 323 11.13 11.77 -7.36
C SER A 323 9.85 12.61 -7.32
N TYR A 324 9.97 13.92 -7.42
CA TYR A 324 8.83 14.83 -7.50
C TYR A 324 7.99 14.58 -8.76
N CYS A 325 8.60 14.41 -9.93
CA CYS A 325 7.87 14.11 -11.17
C CYS A 325 7.11 12.76 -11.08
N VAL A 326 7.75 11.73 -10.52
CA VAL A 326 7.12 10.42 -10.37
C VAL A 326 5.97 10.47 -9.38
N LEU A 327 6.15 11.13 -8.23
CA LEU A 327 5.10 11.31 -7.24
C LEU A 327 3.93 12.12 -7.82
N SER A 328 4.20 13.20 -8.56
CA SER A 328 3.17 14.00 -9.26
C SER A 328 2.37 13.14 -10.24
N ALA A 329 3.03 12.27 -11.00
CA ALA A 329 2.36 11.40 -11.96
C ALA A 329 1.30 10.48 -11.32
N MET A 330 1.38 10.19 -10.00
CA MET A 330 0.38 9.38 -9.30
C MET A 330 -1.01 10.05 -9.23
N PHE A 331 -1.08 11.37 -9.29
CA PHE A 331 -2.34 12.12 -9.30
C PHE A 331 -2.99 12.18 -10.69
N THR A 332 -2.20 11.99 -11.75
CA THR A 332 -2.67 12.17 -13.14
C THR A 332 -3.84 11.26 -13.53
N PRO A 333 -3.85 9.93 -13.21
CA PRO A 333 -4.93 9.05 -13.64
C PRO A 333 -6.30 9.44 -13.08
N SER A 334 -6.38 9.82 -11.80
CA SER A 334 -7.64 10.25 -11.16
C SER A 334 -8.12 11.58 -11.74
N LEU A 335 -7.25 12.58 -11.84
CA LEU A 335 -7.55 13.87 -12.45
C LEU A 335 -8.04 13.72 -13.89
N PHE A 336 -7.43 12.84 -14.68
CA PHE A 336 -7.86 12.57 -16.04
C PHE A 336 -9.22 11.86 -16.12
N ALA A 337 -9.44 10.87 -15.25
CA ALA A 337 -10.63 10.03 -15.29
C ALA A 337 -11.87 10.72 -14.70
N THR A 338 -11.72 11.46 -13.61
CA THR A 338 -12.83 11.98 -12.79
C THR A 338 -12.79 13.50 -12.57
N GLY A 339 -11.69 14.16 -12.92
CA GLY A 339 -11.49 15.57 -12.61
C GLY A 339 -11.12 15.87 -11.16
N ASP A 340 -10.98 14.84 -10.33
CA ASP A 340 -10.65 14.91 -8.91
C ASP A 340 -9.38 14.12 -8.62
N VAL A 341 -8.71 14.44 -7.50
CA VAL A 341 -7.48 13.75 -7.05
C VAL A 341 -7.76 12.33 -6.56
N GLY A 342 -9.01 12.00 -6.27
CA GLY A 342 -9.46 10.70 -5.79
C GLY A 342 -9.59 10.60 -4.28
N GLY A 343 -10.09 9.45 -3.81
CA GLY A 343 -10.34 9.19 -2.40
C GLY A 343 -9.14 8.67 -1.62
N GLY A 344 -9.35 8.43 -0.32
CA GLY A 344 -8.33 8.01 0.64
C GLY A 344 -7.49 6.80 0.20
N ARG A 345 -8.10 5.82 -0.48
CA ARG A 345 -7.42 4.64 -1.05
C ARG A 345 -6.29 4.98 -2.03
N ILE A 346 -6.42 6.08 -2.80
CA ILE A 346 -5.37 6.57 -3.71
C ILE A 346 -4.27 7.25 -2.91
N PHE A 347 -4.65 8.10 -1.95
CA PHE A 347 -3.70 8.74 -1.05
C PHE A 347 -2.88 7.73 -0.24
N ASN A 348 -3.43 6.56 0.09
CA ASN A 348 -2.71 5.49 0.77
C ASN A 348 -1.49 5.00 -0.03
N ILE A 349 -1.63 4.72 -1.33
CA ILE A 349 -0.49 4.27 -2.14
C ILE A 349 0.48 5.42 -2.45
N ILE A 350 -0.03 6.65 -2.63
CA ILE A 350 0.83 7.84 -2.75
C ILE A 350 1.67 8.02 -1.47
N PHE A 351 1.06 7.81 -0.31
CA PHE A 351 1.76 7.87 0.98
C PHE A 351 2.85 6.80 1.11
N LEU A 352 2.55 5.54 0.79
CA LEU A 352 3.52 4.45 0.82
C LEU A 352 4.71 4.73 -0.11
N ASP A 353 4.45 5.16 -1.33
CA ASP A 353 5.51 5.47 -2.30
C ASP A 353 6.28 6.74 -1.91
N SER A 354 5.60 7.78 -1.37
CA SER A 354 6.27 9.01 -0.92
C SER A 354 7.26 8.74 0.21
N MET A 355 6.97 7.83 1.14
CA MET A 355 7.92 7.41 2.17
C MET A 355 9.16 6.74 1.55
N LEU A 356 9.00 5.90 0.54
CA LEU A 356 10.13 5.31 -0.18
C LEU A 356 10.96 6.36 -0.91
N PHE A 357 10.32 7.36 -1.53
CA PHE A 357 11.02 8.48 -2.17
C PHE A 357 11.75 9.37 -1.16
N VAL A 358 11.18 9.60 0.02
CA VAL A 358 11.87 10.34 1.10
C VAL A 358 13.11 9.56 1.55
N MET A 359 12.97 8.24 1.77
CA MET A 359 14.12 7.39 2.10
C MET A 359 15.21 7.44 1.01
N LEU A 360 14.82 7.36 -0.26
CA LEU A 360 15.75 7.44 -1.41
C LEU A 360 16.47 8.78 -1.46
N ASN A 361 15.74 9.90 -1.34
CA ASN A 361 16.31 11.24 -1.43
C ASN A 361 17.23 11.54 -0.25
N LEU A 362 16.84 11.17 0.97
CA LEU A 362 17.70 11.29 2.15
C LEU A 362 18.98 10.45 1.99
N PHE A 363 18.85 9.18 1.59
CA PHE A 363 20.00 8.31 1.31
C PHE A 363 20.94 8.93 0.28
N TYR A 364 20.40 9.47 -0.80
CA TYR A 364 21.18 10.06 -1.88
C TYR A 364 21.88 11.36 -1.46
N CYS A 365 21.17 12.26 -0.78
CA CYS A 365 21.73 13.51 -0.27
C CYS A 365 22.80 13.27 0.80
N MET A 366 22.53 12.34 1.74
CA MET A 366 23.52 11.94 2.75
C MET A 366 24.75 11.29 2.11
N GLY A 367 24.56 10.48 1.06
CA GLY A 367 25.66 9.90 0.29
C GLY A 367 26.50 10.94 -0.41
N TRP A 368 25.88 11.97 -0.99
CA TRP A 368 26.58 13.09 -1.59
C TRP A 368 27.40 13.87 -0.55
N LEU A 369 26.84 14.16 0.62
CA LEU A 369 27.55 14.79 1.72
C LEU A 369 28.71 13.91 2.21
N TYR A 370 28.47 12.61 2.43
CA TYR A 370 29.50 11.65 2.83
C TYR A 370 30.70 11.67 1.88
N ARG A 371 30.47 11.71 0.56
CA ARG A 371 31.56 11.80 -0.44
C ARG A 371 32.35 13.10 -0.34
N LYS A 372 31.70 14.20 -0.02
CA LYS A 372 32.35 15.50 0.21
C LYS A 372 33.25 15.45 1.47
N PHE A 373 32.72 14.89 2.57
CA PHE A 373 33.48 14.71 3.80
C PHE A 373 34.65 13.72 3.63
N GLU A 374 34.47 12.63 2.90
CA GLU A 374 35.52 11.66 2.62
C GLU A 374 36.67 12.28 1.80
N ALA A 375 36.35 13.08 0.80
CA ALA A 375 37.34 13.83 0.02
C ALA A 375 38.13 14.79 0.91
N PHE A 376 37.46 15.57 1.77
CA PHE A 376 38.11 16.45 2.73
C PHE A 376 39.02 15.71 3.70
N ARG A 377 38.60 14.60 4.25
CA ARG A 377 39.42 13.74 5.16
C ARG A 377 40.65 13.20 4.46
N CYS A 378 40.52 12.74 3.23
CA CYS A 378 41.68 12.29 2.46
C CYS A 378 42.73 13.41 2.29
N MET A 379 42.30 14.67 2.12
CA MET A 379 43.19 15.82 2.02
C MET A 379 43.89 16.15 3.36
N THR A 380 43.21 15.91 4.48
CA THR A 380 43.70 16.25 5.82
C THR A 380 44.42 15.11 6.52
N GLY A 381 44.49 13.92 5.91
CA GLY A 381 45.13 12.73 6.52
C GLY A 381 44.39 12.14 7.73
N ALA A 382 43.12 12.57 7.98
CA ALA A 382 42.36 12.07 9.14
C ALA A 382 41.98 10.60 9.01
N ALA A 383 42.08 9.84 10.11
CA ALA A 383 41.78 8.41 10.17
C ALA A 383 40.32 8.10 9.78
N LYS A 384 40.10 6.96 9.11
CA LYS A 384 38.78 6.48 8.74
C LYS A 384 38.02 5.97 9.97
N GLU A 385 36.82 6.46 10.21
CA GLU A 385 35.95 5.88 11.25
C GLU A 385 35.55 4.45 10.89
N THR A 386 35.88 3.49 11.73
CA THR A 386 35.57 2.07 11.52
C THR A 386 34.38 1.58 12.37
N GLU A 387 34.09 2.29 13.48
CA GLU A 387 32.97 1.94 14.37
C GLU A 387 31.62 2.36 13.79
N SER A 388 30.57 1.63 14.20
CA SER A 388 29.17 1.97 13.90
C SER A 388 28.82 3.31 14.55
N CYS A 389 28.05 4.15 13.85
CA CYS A 389 27.55 5.39 14.43
C CYS A 389 26.67 5.16 15.67
N PHE A 390 26.01 4.01 15.80
CA PHE A 390 25.20 3.64 16.96
C PHE A 390 26.01 3.42 18.24
N GLU A 391 27.31 3.16 18.16
CA GLU A 391 28.17 3.02 19.33
C GLU A 391 28.68 4.38 19.84
N ARG A 392 28.54 5.42 19.07
CA ARG A 392 28.91 6.79 19.45
C ARG A 392 27.95 7.35 20.50
N LYS A 393 28.50 8.03 21.51
CA LYS A 393 27.75 8.60 22.63
C LYS A 393 26.74 9.68 22.16
N ASP A 394 27.17 10.55 21.23
CA ASP A 394 26.33 11.60 20.65
C ASP A 394 25.12 11.05 19.88
N VAL A 395 25.32 9.98 19.11
CA VAL A 395 24.20 9.32 18.37
C VAL A 395 23.24 8.62 19.35
N ARG A 396 23.73 8.05 20.45
CA ARG A 396 22.85 7.47 21.48
C ARG A 396 22.00 8.53 22.18
N TRP A 397 22.56 9.69 22.49
CA TRP A 397 21.80 10.82 23.04
C TRP A 397 20.79 11.38 21.99
N TYR A 398 21.18 11.46 20.73
CA TYR A 398 20.27 11.81 19.65
C TYR A 398 19.06 10.87 19.58
N LEU A 399 19.31 9.56 19.58
CA LEU A 399 18.24 8.54 19.55
C LEU A 399 17.35 8.59 20.81
N ALA A 400 17.91 8.85 21.97
CA ALA A 400 17.12 9.08 23.19
C ALA A 400 16.22 10.31 23.05
N GLY A 401 16.73 11.40 22.46
CA GLY A 401 15.94 12.61 22.14
C GLY A 401 14.81 12.31 21.15
N VAL A 402 15.11 11.56 20.08
CA VAL A 402 14.09 11.13 19.09
C VAL A 402 13.01 10.28 19.76
N LEU A 403 13.38 9.36 20.66
CA LEU A 403 12.43 8.56 21.43
C LEU A 403 11.53 9.41 22.32
N CYS A 404 12.13 10.33 23.11
CA CYS A 404 11.36 11.25 23.96
C CYS A 404 10.41 12.12 23.14
N PHE A 405 10.88 12.64 22.00
CA PHE A 405 10.06 13.38 21.06
C PHE A 405 8.90 12.52 20.51
N GLY A 406 9.17 11.25 20.16
CA GLY A 406 8.15 10.32 19.69
C GLY A 406 7.08 10.04 20.76
N ILE A 407 7.46 9.85 22.03
CA ILE A 407 6.54 9.66 23.13
C ILE A 407 5.66 10.91 23.32
N PHE A 408 6.26 12.10 23.29
CA PHE A 408 5.55 13.37 23.42
C PHE A 408 4.54 13.58 22.29
N ILE A 409 4.96 13.40 21.05
CA ILE A 409 4.10 13.53 19.87
C ILE A 409 2.99 12.49 19.88
N GLY A 410 3.33 11.23 20.20
CA GLY A 410 2.32 10.17 20.35
C GLY A 410 1.24 10.53 21.37
N ALA A 411 1.65 11.01 22.55
CA ALA A 411 0.71 11.42 23.59
C ALA A 411 -0.17 12.62 23.16
N MET A 412 0.41 13.60 22.46
CA MET A 412 -0.35 14.73 21.90
C MET A 412 -1.41 14.29 20.90
N TYR A 413 -1.01 13.49 19.90
CA TYR A 413 -1.95 13.02 18.87
C TYR A 413 -3.06 12.14 19.46
N MET A 414 -2.73 11.21 20.36
CA MET A 414 -3.74 10.38 21.04
C MET A 414 -4.78 11.21 21.80
N LYS A 415 -4.38 12.34 22.41
CA LYS A 415 -5.30 13.22 23.12
C LYS A 415 -6.20 14.03 22.19
N VAL A 416 -5.69 14.44 21.03
CA VAL A 416 -6.41 15.30 20.06
C VAL A 416 -7.33 14.48 19.16
N ASN A 417 -6.84 13.34 18.68
CA ASN A 417 -7.57 12.43 17.80
C ASN A 417 -7.14 10.98 18.07
N PRO A 418 -7.97 10.18 18.78
CA PRO A 418 -7.67 8.77 19.04
C PRO A 418 -7.52 7.94 17.76
N ASP A 419 -8.11 8.37 16.64
CA ASP A 419 -8.07 7.68 15.35
C ASP A 419 -6.83 8.04 14.51
N TYR A 420 -5.95 8.91 15.01
CA TYR A 420 -4.73 9.28 14.29
C TYR A 420 -3.80 8.09 14.05
N PHE A 421 -3.62 7.22 15.06
CA PHE A 421 -2.82 6.00 14.92
C PHE A 421 -3.72 4.76 14.84
N THR A 422 -3.46 3.88 13.88
CA THR A 422 -4.26 2.66 13.66
C THR A 422 -4.40 1.81 14.92
N THR A 423 -3.30 1.60 15.67
CA THR A 423 -3.32 0.83 16.92
C THR A 423 -4.17 1.49 18.00
N VAL A 424 -4.08 2.82 18.13
CA VAL A 424 -4.84 3.58 19.13
C VAL A 424 -6.32 3.55 18.82
N SER A 425 -6.70 3.74 17.55
CA SER A 425 -8.09 3.62 17.08
C SER A 425 -8.66 2.22 17.36
N ALA A 426 -7.87 1.18 17.08
CA ALA A 426 -8.27 -0.19 17.37
C ALA A 426 -8.48 -0.44 18.87
N VAL A 427 -7.55 0.02 19.72
CA VAL A 427 -7.69 -0.09 21.18
C VAL A 427 -8.90 0.70 21.67
N HIS A 428 -9.09 1.92 21.18
CA HIS A 428 -10.23 2.76 21.53
C HIS A 428 -11.55 2.04 21.24
N SER A 429 -11.75 1.56 20.02
CA SER A 429 -12.97 0.88 19.59
C SER A 429 -13.23 -0.43 20.35
N LEU A 430 -12.16 -1.19 20.71
CA LEU A 430 -12.28 -2.39 21.54
C LEU A 430 -12.64 -2.08 22.99
N VAL A 431 -12.02 -1.07 23.60
CA VAL A 431 -12.21 -0.73 25.03
C VAL A 431 -13.55 -0.04 25.26
N THR A 432 -14.01 0.81 24.35
CA THR A 432 -15.33 1.45 24.43
C THR A 432 -16.48 0.50 24.14
N GLY A 433 -16.20 -0.69 23.58
CA GLY A 433 -17.22 -1.64 23.15
C GLY A 433 -17.86 -1.31 21.80
N GLU A 434 -17.41 -0.26 21.12
CA GLU A 434 -17.95 0.20 19.84
C GLU A 434 -17.80 -0.89 18.74
N ALA A 435 -16.64 -1.57 18.70
CA ALA A 435 -16.43 -2.68 17.77
C ALA A 435 -17.39 -3.85 18.01
N ALA A 436 -17.64 -4.20 19.29
CA ALA A 436 -18.57 -5.27 19.65
C ALA A 436 -20.03 -4.90 19.34
N ALA A 437 -20.41 -3.63 19.55
CA ALA A 437 -21.76 -3.15 19.21
C ALA A 437 -21.97 -3.16 17.68
N PHE A 438 -20.98 -2.71 16.89
CA PHE A 438 -21.00 -2.79 15.43
C PHE A 438 -21.11 -4.25 14.96
N GLY A 439 -20.32 -5.17 15.55
CA GLY A 439 -20.38 -6.59 15.25
C GLY A 439 -21.78 -7.17 15.52
N ALA A 440 -22.40 -6.84 16.66
CA ALA A 440 -23.74 -7.30 16.99
C ALA A 440 -24.83 -6.80 16.00
N GLU A 441 -24.73 -5.52 15.57
CA GLU A 441 -25.65 -4.97 14.58
C GLU A 441 -25.49 -5.61 13.20
N THR A 442 -24.25 -5.94 12.82
CA THR A 442 -23.98 -6.62 11.53
C THR A 442 -24.35 -8.10 11.56
N ASP A 443 -24.16 -8.80 12.70
CA ASP A 443 -24.61 -10.19 12.89
C ASP A 443 -26.14 -10.30 12.80
N GLU A 444 -26.87 -9.39 13.45
CA GLU A 444 -28.33 -9.32 13.34
C GLU A 444 -28.78 -9.13 11.89
N ARG A 445 -28.13 -8.19 11.17
CA ARG A 445 -28.42 -7.92 9.76
C ARG A 445 -28.15 -9.14 8.88
N GLU A 446 -27.02 -9.83 9.10
CA GLU A 446 -26.70 -11.05 8.37
C GLU A 446 -27.73 -12.16 8.61
N THR A 447 -28.22 -12.30 9.85
CA THR A 447 -29.27 -13.25 10.20
C THR A 447 -30.56 -12.96 9.45
N LEU A 448 -31.03 -11.70 9.43
CA LEU A 448 -32.22 -11.29 8.69
C LEU A 448 -32.10 -11.56 7.18
N LEU A 449 -30.93 -11.28 6.62
CA LEU A 449 -30.66 -11.53 5.19
C LEU A 449 -30.68 -13.02 4.85
N GLN A 450 -30.14 -13.87 5.73
CA GLN A 450 -30.15 -15.33 5.56
C GLN A 450 -31.55 -15.90 5.70
N GLU A 451 -32.34 -15.48 6.71
CA GLU A 451 -33.74 -15.85 6.88
C GLU A 451 -34.58 -15.47 5.66
N ALA A 452 -34.36 -14.26 5.10
CA ALA A 452 -35.04 -13.84 3.88
C ALA A 452 -34.63 -14.67 2.65
N VAL A 453 -33.37 -15.12 2.57
CA VAL A 453 -32.95 -16.05 1.49
C VAL A 453 -33.68 -17.38 1.62
N GLU A 454 -33.81 -17.95 2.84
CA GLU A 454 -34.46 -19.22 3.10
C GLU A 454 -35.99 -19.17 2.90
N SER A 455 -36.63 -18.05 3.31
CA SER A 455 -38.09 -17.86 3.12
C SER A 455 -38.47 -17.56 1.68
N GLY A 456 -37.52 -17.16 0.83
CA GLY A 456 -37.76 -16.81 -0.57
C GLY A 456 -38.43 -15.45 -0.74
N GLU A 457 -38.39 -14.56 0.26
CA GLU A 457 -38.88 -13.19 0.16
C GLU A 457 -38.14 -12.43 -0.95
N ALA A 458 -38.91 -11.73 -1.79
CA ALA A 458 -38.34 -10.96 -2.92
C ALA A 458 -37.72 -9.64 -2.45
N GLU A 459 -38.36 -8.97 -1.49
CA GLU A 459 -37.95 -7.70 -0.92
C GLU A 459 -37.70 -7.84 0.57
N ILE A 460 -36.72 -7.10 1.11
CA ILE A 460 -36.39 -7.14 2.53
C ILE A 460 -36.11 -5.75 3.08
N GLU A 461 -36.64 -5.49 4.28
CA GLU A 461 -36.28 -4.35 5.11
C GLU A 461 -35.25 -4.77 6.17
N ILE A 462 -34.12 -4.07 6.23
CA ILE A 462 -33.07 -4.31 7.23
C ILE A 462 -32.70 -3.02 7.96
N PRO A 463 -32.42 -3.12 9.27
CA PRO A 463 -32.07 -1.93 10.06
C PRO A 463 -30.73 -1.34 9.61
N ARG A 464 -30.68 -0.01 9.52
CA ARG A 464 -29.43 0.71 9.26
C ARG A 464 -28.53 0.63 10.49
N LEU A 465 -27.21 0.69 10.27
CA LEU A 465 -26.22 0.69 11.34
C LEU A 465 -26.28 2.00 12.13
N THR A 466 -26.19 1.90 13.46
CA THR A 466 -26.17 3.05 14.36
C THR A 466 -24.78 3.33 14.93
N VAL A 467 -23.91 2.31 14.93
CA VAL A 467 -22.53 2.39 15.42
C VAL A 467 -21.56 2.42 14.23
N HIS A 468 -20.65 3.38 14.21
CA HIS A 468 -19.77 3.66 13.08
C HIS A 468 -18.29 3.69 13.50
N PRO A 469 -17.66 2.56 13.90
CA PRO A 469 -16.25 2.53 14.32
C PRO A 469 -15.35 2.94 13.16
N TYR A 470 -14.46 3.88 13.40
CA TYR A 470 -13.61 4.50 12.37
C TYR A 470 -12.87 3.49 11.48
N LEU A 471 -12.38 2.37 12.04
CA LEU A 471 -11.65 1.36 11.26
C LEU A 471 -12.56 0.40 10.50
N LEU A 472 -13.77 0.12 11.01
CA LEU A 472 -14.64 -0.95 10.51
C LEU A 472 -15.75 -0.45 9.60
N PHE A 473 -16.22 0.78 9.83
CA PHE A 473 -17.32 1.35 9.06
C PHE A 473 -16.81 2.08 7.81
N TRP A 474 -17.27 1.66 6.64
CA TRP A 474 -17.02 2.37 5.39
C TRP A 474 -18.28 3.04 4.85
N SER A 475 -19.34 2.28 4.69
CA SER A 475 -20.60 2.76 4.14
C SER A 475 -21.76 1.88 4.62
N ASP A 476 -22.96 2.40 4.52
CA ASP A 476 -24.19 1.67 4.83
C ASP A 476 -25.18 1.72 3.65
N ILE A 477 -26.24 0.95 3.77
CA ILE A 477 -27.41 0.99 2.89
C ILE A 477 -28.24 2.22 3.19
N GLU A 478 -29.02 2.67 2.20
CA GLU A 478 -29.91 3.82 2.29
C GLU A 478 -31.39 3.36 2.39
N GLU A 479 -32.30 4.31 2.64
CA GLU A 479 -33.74 4.02 2.73
C GLU A 479 -34.34 3.54 1.39
N GLY A 480 -33.80 4.05 0.27
CA GLY A 480 -34.29 3.75 -1.07
C GLY A 480 -33.63 2.57 -1.74
N ALA A 481 -34.40 1.61 -2.27
CA ALA A 481 -33.87 0.45 -3.01
C ALA A 481 -33.00 0.81 -4.24
N GLU A 482 -33.18 2.01 -4.80
CA GLU A 482 -32.47 2.45 -5.99
C GLU A 482 -31.02 2.85 -5.71
N ASP A 483 -30.63 3.04 -4.44
CA ASP A 483 -29.26 3.30 -4.07
C ASP A 483 -28.34 2.17 -4.51
N TRP A 484 -27.10 2.51 -4.92
CA TRP A 484 -26.16 1.55 -5.46
C TRP A 484 -25.67 0.53 -4.41
N THR A 485 -25.63 0.90 -3.12
CA THR A 485 -25.26 -0.01 -2.03
C THR A 485 -26.35 -1.03 -1.80
N ASN A 486 -27.63 -0.60 -1.81
CA ASN A 486 -28.81 -1.45 -1.69
C ASN A 486 -28.91 -2.42 -2.88
N LYS A 487 -28.72 -1.93 -4.12
CA LYS A 487 -28.67 -2.79 -5.33
C LYS A 487 -27.54 -3.82 -5.27
N SER A 488 -26.36 -3.45 -4.75
CA SER A 488 -25.21 -4.34 -4.60
C SER A 488 -25.52 -5.46 -3.60
N MET A 489 -26.15 -5.11 -2.48
CA MET A 489 -26.56 -6.09 -1.44
C MET A 489 -27.70 -6.98 -1.95
N ALA A 490 -28.74 -6.42 -2.60
CA ALA A 490 -29.84 -7.16 -3.19
C ALA A 490 -29.32 -8.23 -4.18
N ARG A 491 -28.41 -7.83 -5.08
CA ARG A 491 -27.76 -8.76 -6.02
C ARG A 491 -27.01 -9.88 -5.34
N TYR A 492 -26.27 -9.60 -4.26
CA TYR A 492 -25.47 -10.57 -3.53
C TYR A 492 -26.33 -11.65 -2.86
N TYR A 493 -27.45 -11.23 -2.25
CA TYR A 493 -28.43 -12.14 -1.59
C TYR A 493 -29.56 -12.59 -2.51
N GLN A 494 -29.48 -12.32 -3.82
CA GLN A 494 -30.47 -12.69 -4.83
C GLN A 494 -31.89 -12.20 -4.50
N LYS A 495 -31.99 -10.94 -4.05
CA LYS A 495 -33.24 -10.24 -3.76
C LYS A 495 -33.60 -9.27 -4.88
N GLU A 496 -34.91 -8.94 -5.03
CA GLU A 496 -35.36 -7.90 -5.95
C GLU A 496 -35.03 -6.51 -5.39
N ALA A 497 -35.24 -6.31 -4.08
CA ALA A 497 -34.93 -5.06 -3.40
C ALA A 497 -34.50 -5.28 -1.94
N VAL A 498 -33.64 -4.37 -1.48
CA VAL A 498 -33.25 -4.22 -0.07
C VAL A 498 -33.50 -2.77 0.35
N PHE A 499 -34.18 -2.57 1.46
CA PHE A 499 -34.49 -1.25 2.01
C PHE A 499 -33.81 -1.08 3.37
N GLY A 500 -33.22 0.07 3.61
CA GLY A 500 -32.70 0.45 4.92
C GLY A 500 -33.80 1.09 5.77
N VAL A 501 -34.08 0.54 6.94
CA VAL A 501 -35.02 1.14 7.89
C VAL A 501 -34.29 1.70 9.09
N LYS A 502 -34.85 2.74 9.72
CA LYS A 502 -34.31 3.28 10.98
C LYS A 502 -34.49 2.26 12.10
N ARG A 503 -33.48 2.11 12.97
CA ARG A 503 -33.59 1.35 14.20
C ARG A 503 -34.47 2.06 15.23
#